data_97eab79a0b67cb2ec2201177fad4795b
#
_entry.id   97eab79a0b67cb2ec2201177fad4795b
#
_cell.length_a   1.000
_cell.length_b   1.000
_cell.length_c   1.000
_cell.angle_alpha   90.00
_cell.angle_beta   90.00
_cell.angle_gamma   90.00
#
_symmetry.space_group_name_H-M   'P 1'
#
loop_
_entity.id
_entity.type
_entity.pdbx_description
1 polymer ?
#
loop_
_entity_poly.entity_id
_entity_poly.type
_entity_poly.pdbx_seq_one_letter_code
_entity_poly.pdbx_strand_id
1 'polypeptide(L)'
;QAGETVFIPEDSLFQVLSESEDLQLFIFIYQIEPIRDIIGNSVATMYLYMQLRTEPCYVWNTGDEEEVLKYMSLLDNTLHLDNNTFNDNEQRLLLLGLTYRICSIYNRKLMNLKTTVGHKHEIFIRLIQLIDAHYTEERGVEFYADKLCLSPKYLSALSKSVCGFTVQELIFKSIIRKSISLLKNLSLIHI
;
A
#
# COMPACT_ATOMS: atom_id res chain seq x y z
N GLN A 1 -18.18 -14.92 -3.40
CA GLN A 1 -19.50 -14.37 -3.74
C GLN A 1 -19.33 -13.42 -4.92
N ALA A 2 -20.37 -13.22 -5.73
CA ALA A 2 -20.30 -12.29 -6.86
C ALA A 2 -19.93 -10.87 -6.36
N GLY A 3 -18.99 -10.19 -7.04
CA GLY A 3 -18.54 -8.85 -6.70
C GLY A 3 -17.50 -8.77 -5.57
N GLU A 4 -16.84 -9.86 -5.24
CA GLU A 4 -15.74 -9.86 -4.26
C GLU A 4 -14.40 -9.70 -4.96
N THR A 5 -13.57 -8.81 -4.44
CA THR A 5 -12.18 -8.63 -4.88
C THR A 5 -11.24 -9.13 -3.79
N VAL A 6 -10.28 -9.97 -4.20
CA VAL A 6 -9.25 -10.52 -3.33
C VAL A 6 -7.91 -9.93 -3.73
N PHE A 7 -7.22 -9.29 -2.79
CA PHE A 7 -5.84 -8.85 -2.98
C PHE A 7 -4.90 -9.91 -2.39
N ILE A 8 -4.01 -10.43 -3.24
CA ILE A 8 -3.03 -11.43 -2.85
C ILE A 8 -1.65 -10.77 -2.90
N PRO A 9 -0.97 -10.57 -1.74
CA PRO A 9 0.38 -10.02 -1.70
C PRO A 9 1.40 -10.92 -2.39
N GLU A 10 2.54 -10.35 -2.77
CA GLU A 10 3.72 -11.06 -3.22
C GLU A 10 4.12 -12.14 -2.19
N ASP A 11 4.67 -13.24 -2.65
CA ASP A 11 5.08 -14.43 -1.85
C ASP A 11 3.95 -15.11 -1.06
N SER A 12 2.68 -14.83 -1.38
CA SER A 12 1.54 -15.52 -0.79
C SER A 12 1.23 -16.82 -1.52
N LEU A 13 0.87 -17.85 -0.76
CA LEU A 13 0.31 -19.09 -1.32
C LEU A 13 -1.20 -18.96 -1.40
N PHE A 14 -1.74 -19.19 -2.58
CA PHE A 14 -3.17 -19.16 -2.84
C PHE A 14 -3.64 -20.55 -3.31
N GLN A 15 -4.70 -21.05 -2.69
CA GLN A 15 -5.32 -22.32 -3.06
C GLN A 15 -6.82 -22.16 -3.20
N VAL A 16 -7.36 -22.51 -4.35
CA VAL A 16 -8.81 -22.63 -4.55
C VAL A 16 -9.26 -23.95 -3.91
N LEU A 17 -10.11 -23.86 -2.89
CA LEU A 17 -10.63 -25.03 -2.18
C LEU A 17 -11.93 -25.57 -2.81
N SER A 18 -12.73 -24.66 -3.34
CA SER A 18 -13.97 -24.98 -4.04
C SER A 18 -14.32 -23.87 -5.02
N GLU A 19 -14.98 -24.21 -6.10
CA GLU A 19 -15.49 -23.26 -7.09
C GLU A 19 -16.93 -23.61 -7.45
N SER A 20 -17.72 -22.64 -7.87
CA SER A 20 -19.04 -22.85 -8.43
C SER A 20 -18.94 -22.99 -9.96
N GLU A 21 -19.88 -23.67 -10.58
CA GLU A 21 -19.91 -23.89 -12.06
C GLU A 21 -20.01 -22.57 -12.84
N ASP A 22 -20.50 -21.51 -12.22
CA ASP A 22 -20.68 -20.17 -12.79
C ASP A 22 -19.60 -19.17 -12.36
N LEU A 23 -18.47 -19.66 -11.81
CA LEU A 23 -17.37 -18.79 -11.37
C LEU A 23 -16.79 -18.02 -12.55
N GLN A 24 -16.83 -16.69 -12.46
CA GLN A 24 -16.10 -15.78 -13.33
C GLN A 24 -15.02 -15.08 -12.50
N LEU A 25 -13.77 -15.20 -12.91
CA LEU A 25 -12.62 -14.66 -12.21
C LEU A 25 -11.81 -13.76 -13.13
N PHE A 26 -11.61 -12.52 -12.71
CA PHE A 26 -10.66 -11.60 -13.32
C PHE A 26 -9.38 -11.58 -12.49
N ILE A 27 -8.25 -11.92 -13.12
CA ILE A 27 -6.95 -11.90 -12.46
C ILE A 27 -6.13 -10.75 -13.05
N PHE A 28 -5.64 -9.86 -12.18
CA PHE A 28 -4.73 -8.80 -12.55
C PHE A 28 -3.45 -8.92 -11.74
N ILE A 29 -2.32 -9.11 -12.42
CA ILE A 29 -1.00 -9.26 -11.81
C ILE A 29 -0.17 -8.08 -12.21
N TYR A 30 0.41 -7.37 -11.25
CA TYR A 30 1.29 -6.24 -11.50
C TYR A 30 2.45 -6.17 -10.52
N GLN A 31 3.51 -5.54 -10.96
CA GLN A 31 4.68 -5.25 -10.14
C GLN A 31 4.65 -3.79 -9.69
N ILE A 32 5.16 -3.51 -8.51
CA ILE A 32 5.22 -2.13 -7.97
C ILE A 32 6.49 -1.38 -8.43
N GLU A 33 7.48 -2.11 -8.97
CA GLU A 33 8.75 -1.55 -9.43
C GLU A 33 8.59 -0.35 -10.37
N PRO A 34 7.68 -0.39 -11.38
CA PRO A 34 7.52 0.72 -12.31
C PRO A 34 7.08 2.05 -11.68
N ILE A 35 6.46 1.98 -10.48
CA ILE A 35 5.96 3.17 -9.77
C ILE A 35 6.68 3.43 -8.44
N ARG A 36 7.71 2.64 -8.12
CA ARG A 36 8.40 2.70 -6.82
C ARG A 36 9.03 4.05 -6.53
N ASP A 37 9.50 4.74 -7.55
CA ASP A 37 10.14 6.06 -7.48
C ASP A 37 9.16 7.22 -7.33
N ILE A 38 7.90 7.03 -7.75
CA ILE A 38 6.85 8.06 -7.70
C ILE A 38 5.78 7.79 -6.65
N ILE A 39 5.77 6.60 -6.04
CA ILE A 39 4.81 6.26 -4.98
C ILE A 39 5.14 7.02 -3.70
N GLY A 40 4.14 7.69 -3.12
CA GLY A 40 4.29 8.37 -1.84
C GLY A 40 4.56 7.41 -0.68
N ASN A 41 5.27 7.88 0.34
CA ASN A 41 5.65 7.06 1.50
C ASN A 41 4.45 6.44 2.23
N SER A 42 3.37 7.21 2.41
CA SER A 42 2.14 6.74 3.07
C SER A 42 1.53 5.53 2.34
N VAL A 43 1.46 5.61 1.00
CA VAL A 43 0.92 4.52 0.17
C VAL A 43 1.87 3.33 0.17
N ALA A 44 3.18 3.58 0.00
CA ALA A 44 4.17 2.51 0.03
C ALA A 44 4.20 1.78 1.39
N THR A 45 3.99 2.50 2.49
CA THR A 45 3.91 1.88 3.82
C THR A 45 2.59 1.14 4.02
N MET A 46 1.48 1.68 3.52
CA MET A 46 0.20 0.98 3.55
C MET A 46 0.25 -0.31 2.72
N TYR A 47 0.88 -0.26 1.54
CA TYR A 47 1.10 -1.43 0.69
C TYR A 47 1.98 -2.48 1.41
N LEU A 48 3.08 -2.05 2.03
CA LEU A 48 3.92 -2.91 2.85
C LEU A 48 3.13 -3.54 4.02
N TYR A 49 2.29 -2.76 4.68
CA TYR A 49 1.40 -3.26 5.72
C TYR A 49 0.45 -4.34 5.21
N MET A 50 -0.14 -4.14 4.04
CA MET A 50 -1.01 -5.14 3.40
C MET A 50 -0.26 -6.44 3.09
N GLN A 51 1.01 -6.34 2.65
CA GLN A 51 1.86 -7.51 2.37
C GLN A 51 2.27 -8.29 3.62
N LEU A 52 2.42 -7.62 4.76
CA LEU A 52 2.95 -8.23 5.99
C LEU A 52 1.87 -8.85 6.88
N ARG A 53 0.60 -8.68 6.55
CA ARG A 53 -0.46 -9.34 7.32
C ARG A 53 -0.44 -10.84 7.10
N THR A 54 -0.66 -11.56 8.20
CA THR A 54 -0.81 -13.02 8.21
C THR A 54 -2.11 -13.51 7.56
N GLU A 55 -3.09 -12.62 7.38
CA GLU A 55 -4.33 -12.89 6.65
C GLU A 55 -4.18 -12.38 5.20
N PRO A 56 -3.94 -13.27 4.26
CA PRO A 56 -3.53 -12.89 2.90
C PRO A 56 -4.65 -12.30 2.03
N CYS A 57 -5.89 -12.46 2.42
CA CYS A 57 -7.02 -12.13 1.56
C CYS A 57 -7.80 -10.93 2.09
N TYR A 58 -7.92 -9.89 1.25
CA TYR A 58 -8.81 -8.77 1.49
C TYR A 58 -10.00 -8.90 0.57
N VAL A 59 -11.12 -9.34 1.11
CA VAL A 59 -12.37 -9.44 0.39
C VAL A 59 -13.07 -8.08 0.48
N TRP A 60 -13.37 -7.48 -0.65
CA TRP A 60 -14.12 -6.24 -0.74
C TRP A 60 -15.51 -6.52 -1.29
N ASN A 61 -16.51 -5.88 -0.70
CA ASN A 61 -17.88 -6.01 -1.16
C ASN A 61 -18.15 -5.11 -2.37
N THR A 62 -19.20 -5.43 -3.10
CA THR A 62 -19.73 -4.71 -4.25
C THR A 62 -19.75 -3.19 -4.07
N GLY A 63 -19.30 -2.48 -5.09
CA GLY A 63 -19.21 -1.02 -5.14
C GLY A 63 -17.78 -0.50 -5.26
N ASP A 64 -16.84 -1.09 -4.55
CA ASP A 64 -15.41 -0.77 -4.70
C ASP A 64 -14.80 -1.52 -5.91
N GLU A 65 -15.36 -2.66 -6.26
CA GLU A 65 -14.97 -3.50 -7.40
C GLU A 65 -15.07 -2.77 -8.74
N GLU A 66 -16.19 -2.10 -8.99
CA GLU A 66 -16.40 -1.38 -10.25
C GLU A 66 -15.32 -0.32 -10.48
N GLU A 67 -14.88 0.36 -9.42
CA GLU A 67 -13.82 1.35 -9.51
C GLU A 67 -12.46 0.71 -9.82
N VAL A 68 -12.14 -0.43 -9.20
CA VAL A 68 -10.90 -1.17 -9.46
C VAL A 68 -10.91 -1.73 -10.89
N LEU A 69 -12.02 -2.31 -11.34
CA LEU A 69 -12.18 -2.82 -12.70
C LEU A 69 -12.01 -1.75 -13.78
N LYS A 70 -12.43 -0.50 -13.53
CA LYS A 70 -12.17 0.62 -14.45
C LYS A 70 -10.68 0.88 -14.65
N TYR A 71 -9.89 0.88 -13.57
CA TYR A 71 -8.44 1.00 -13.68
C TYR A 71 -7.80 -0.17 -14.41
N MET A 72 -8.24 -1.39 -14.13
CA MET A 72 -7.75 -2.60 -14.80
C MET A 72 -8.04 -2.55 -16.29
N SER A 73 -9.26 -2.16 -16.68
CA SER A 73 -9.64 -1.99 -18.09
C SER A 73 -8.82 -0.93 -18.82
N LEU A 74 -8.55 0.21 -18.16
CA LEU A 74 -7.69 1.24 -18.74
C LEU A 74 -6.26 0.73 -18.93
N LEU A 75 -5.70 0.03 -17.94
CA LEU A 75 -4.37 -0.56 -18.04
C LEU A 75 -4.31 -1.60 -19.17
N ASP A 76 -5.29 -2.48 -19.27
CA ASP A 76 -5.38 -3.49 -20.34
C ASP A 76 -5.40 -2.84 -21.73
N ASN A 77 -6.17 -1.79 -21.91
CA ASN A 77 -6.19 -1.03 -23.15
C ASN A 77 -4.82 -0.47 -23.53
N THR A 78 -4.01 -0.03 -22.56
CA THR A 78 -2.67 0.51 -22.85
C THR A 78 -1.66 -0.56 -23.24
N LEU A 79 -1.87 -1.82 -22.85
CA LEU A 79 -0.99 -2.94 -23.23
C LEU A 79 -1.04 -3.27 -24.72
N HIS A 80 -2.11 -2.88 -25.41
CA HIS A 80 -2.32 -3.11 -26.83
C HIS A 80 -1.88 -1.93 -27.72
N LEU A 81 -1.37 -0.85 -27.12
CA LEU A 81 -0.86 0.30 -27.84
C LEU A 81 0.63 0.11 -28.19
N ASP A 82 1.08 0.84 -29.23
CA ASP A 82 2.49 0.84 -29.61
C ASP A 82 3.37 1.34 -28.44
N ASN A 83 4.49 0.68 -28.23
CA ASN A 83 5.46 1.06 -27.20
C ASN A 83 6.09 2.41 -27.53
N ASN A 84 5.75 3.43 -26.75
CA ASN A 84 6.37 4.74 -26.80
C ASN A 84 6.41 5.35 -25.38
N THR A 85 7.22 6.38 -25.20
CA THR A 85 7.43 7.02 -23.89
C THR A 85 6.13 7.56 -23.27
N PHE A 86 5.18 8.01 -24.09
CA PHE A 86 3.90 8.52 -23.56
C PHE A 86 3.05 7.39 -23.00
N ASN A 87 2.98 6.26 -23.72
CA ASN A 87 2.25 5.07 -23.29
C ASN A 87 2.86 4.46 -22.02
N ASP A 88 4.19 4.36 -21.94
CA ASP A 88 4.88 3.88 -20.74
C ASP A 88 4.57 4.76 -19.51
N ASN A 89 4.57 6.08 -19.69
CA ASN A 89 4.22 7.01 -18.62
C ASN A 89 2.74 6.92 -18.24
N GLU A 90 1.83 6.75 -19.21
CA GLU A 90 0.41 6.54 -18.95
C GLU A 90 0.19 5.27 -18.11
N GLN A 91 0.80 4.15 -18.48
CA GLN A 91 0.73 2.90 -17.72
C GLN A 91 1.21 3.07 -16.29
N ARG A 92 2.34 3.76 -16.09
CA ARG A 92 2.88 4.06 -14.76
C ARG A 92 1.91 4.90 -13.92
N LEU A 93 1.29 5.92 -14.51
CA LEU A 93 0.33 6.77 -13.81
C LEU A 93 -0.98 6.04 -13.49
N LEU A 94 -1.48 5.22 -14.39
CA LEU A 94 -2.65 4.37 -14.16
C LEU A 94 -2.39 3.35 -13.06
N LEU A 95 -1.21 2.70 -13.08
CA LEU A 95 -0.81 1.76 -12.04
C LEU A 95 -0.67 2.45 -10.67
N LEU A 96 -0.09 3.65 -10.66
CA LEU A 96 -0.03 4.47 -9.45
C LEU A 96 -1.44 4.81 -8.95
N GLY A 97 -2.34 5.23 -9.85
CA GLY A 97 -3.74 5.53 -9.53
C GLY A 97 -4.48 4.31 -8.95
N LEU A 98 -4.31 3.14 -9.56
CA LEU A 98 -4.85 1.87 -9.05
C LEU A 98 -4.33 1.58 -7.64
N THR A 99 -3.02 1.72 -7.41
CA THR A 99 -2.40 1.48 -6.10
C THR A 99 -2.98 2.41 -5.03
N TYR A 100 -3.13 3.71 -5.35
CA TYR A 100 -3.77 4.68 -4.45
C TYR A 100 -5.23 4.32 -4.18
N ARG A 101 -5.98 3.88 -5.20
CA ARG A 101 -7.38 3.45 -5.05
C ARG A 101 -7.49 2.24 -4.12
N ILE A 102 -6.68 1.21 -4.32
CA ILE A 102 -6.63 0.03 -3.45
C ILE A 102 -6.33 0.43 -2.00
N CYS A 103 -5.31 1.25 -1.78
CA CYS A 103 -4.96 1.74 -0.45
C CYS A 103 -6.10 2.57 0.18
N SER A 104 -6.81 3.38 -0.60
CA SER A 104 -7.95 4.18 -0.12
C SER A 104 -9.13 3.31 0.31
N ILE A 105 -9.48 2.31 -0.50
CA ILE A 105 -10.54 1.35 -0.19
C ILE A 105 -10.19 0.59 1.09
N TYR A 106 -8.96 0.10 1.19
CA TYR A 106 -8.48 -0.63 2.34
C TYR A 106 -8.48 0.23 3.62
N ASN A 107 -7.99 1.46 3.53
CA ASN A 107 -7.99 2.41 4.63
C ASN A 107 -9.43 2.69 5.13
N ARG A 108 -10.37 2.93 4.23
CA ARG A 108 -11.78 3.15 4.56
C ARG A 108 -12.38 1.94 5.29
N LYS A 109 -12.06 0.72 4.87
CA LYS A 109 -12.49 -0.51 5.51
C LYS A 109 -11.92 -0.63 6.93
N LEU A 110 -10.63 -0.34 7.12
CA LEU A 110 -10.00 -0.35 8.44
C LEU A 110 -10.64 0.66 9.39
N MET A 111 -10.94 1.88 8.91
CA MET A 111 -11.57 2.92 9.72
C MET A 111 -13.01 2.58 10.14
N ASN A 112 -13.71 1.76 9.35
CA ASN A 112 -15.07 1.31 9.67
C ASN A 112 -15.12 0.15 10.67
N LEU A 113 -13.99 -0.47 11.00
CA LEU A 113 -13.91 -1.49 12.03
C LEU A 113 -14.04 -0.84 13.43
N LYS A 114 -15.25 -0.85 13.99
CA LYS A 114 -15.58 -0.33 15.35
C LYS A 114 -15.06 -1.23 16.50
N THR A 115 -14.03 -2.02 16.26
CA THR A 115 -13.45 -2.95 17.24
C THR A 115 -12.13 -2.42 17.78
N THR A 116 -11.60 -3.03 18.83
CA THR A 116 -10.27 -2.75 19.38
C THR A 116 -9.17 -2.87 18.30
N VAL A 117 -9.39 -3.73 17.32
CA VAL A 117 -8.52 -3.88 16.16
C VAL A 117 -8.57 -2.63 15.28
N GLY A 118 -9.75 -2.08 15.02
CA GLY A 118 -9.92 -0.85 14.24
C GLY A 118 -9.20 0.34 14.88
N HIS A 119 -9.27 0.50 16.20
CA HIS A 119 -8.59 1.58 16.91
C HIS A 119 -7.05 1.51 16.79
N LYS A 120 -6.48 0.31 16.92
CA LYS A 120 -5.02 0.12 16.72
C LYS A 120 -4.60 0.49 15.30
N HIS A 121 -5.40 0.14 14.30
CA HIS A 121 -5.14 0.49 12.90
C HIS A 121 -5.25 1.99 12.65
N GLU A 122 -6.22 2.65 13.26
CA GLU A 122 -6.35 4.11 13.19
C GLU A 122 -5.09 4.82 13.73
N ILE A 123 -4.61 4.41 14.90
CA ILE A 123 -3.37 4.94 15.48
C ILE A 123 -2.19 4.67 14.52
N PHE A 124 -2.12 3.47 13.97
CA PHE A 124 -1.06 3.10 13.04
C PHE A 124 -1.07 3.96 11.77
N ILE A 125 -2.24 4.21 11.16
CA ILE A 125 -2.35 5.07 10.00
C ILE A 125 -1.91 6.51 10.31
N ARG A 126 -2.33 7.05 11.46
CA ARG A 126 -1.87 8.37 11.91
C ARG A 126 -0.35 8.40 12.13
N LEU A 127 0.21 7.33 12.69
CA LEU A 127 1.66 7.18 12.85
C LEU A 127 2.37 7.25 11.49
N ILE A 128 1.88 6.52 10.48
CA ILE A 128 2.46 6.54 9.14
C ILE A 128 2.42 7.93 8.52
N GLN A 129 1.30 8.64 8.65
CA GLN A 129 1.16 10.01 8.17
C GLN A 129 2.15 10.96 8.86
N LEU A 130 2.35 10.82 10.17
CA LEU A 130 3.34 11.61 10.91
C LEU A 130 4.77 11.26 10.49
N ILE A 131 5.09 9.98 10.30
CA ILE A 131 6.40 9.57 9.79
C ILE A 131 6.64 10.18 8.42
N ASP A 132 5.67 10.08 7.51
CA ASP A 132 5.80 10.64 6.17
C ASP A 132 6.04 12.17 6.18
N ALA A 133 5.40 12.87 7.09
CA ALA A 133 5.55 14.33 7.21
C ALA A 133 6.88 14.76 7.86
N HIS A 134 7.46 13.95 8.75
CA HIS A 134 8.53 14.41 9.64
C HIS A 134 9.82 13.56 9.65
N TYR A 135 9.88 12.42 8.96
CA TYR A 135 11.03 11.47 9.03
C TYR A 135 12.39 12.08 8.64
N THR A 136 12.41 13.18 7.90
CA THR A 136 13.66 13.87 7.53
C THR A 136 14.24 14.69 8.68
N GLU A 137 13.40 15.22 9.56
CA GLU A 137 13.76 16.10 10.64
C GLU A 137 13.75 15.36 11.99
N GLU A 138 12.73 14.55 12.20
CA GLU A 138 12.46 13.86 13.46
C GLU A 138 12.73 12.36 13.35
N ARG A 139 13.74 11.89 14.06
CA ARG A 139 14.20 10.49 14.02
C ARG A 139 13.90 9.71 15.31
N GLY A 140 13.53 10.39 16.38
CA GLY A 140 13.21 9.80 17.68
C GLY A 140 11.75 9.32 17.75
N VAL A 141 11.53 8.19 18.39
CA VAL A 141 10.18 7.63 18.60
C VAL A 141 9.34 8.53 19.50
N GLU A 142 10.00 9.25 20.41
CA GLU A 142 9.42 10.16 21.39
C GLU A 142 8.53 11.21 20.73
N PHE A 143 9.03 11.86 19.67
CA PHE A 143 8.28 12.86 18.93
C PHE A 143 6.93 12.32 18.43
N TYR A 144 6.92 11.16 17.82
CA TYR A 144 5.71 10.53 17.26
C TYR A 144 4.76 10.08 18.37
N ALA A 145 5.32 9.58 19.46
CA ALA A 145 4.55 9.16 20.63
C ALA A 145 3.84 10.34 21.29
N ASP A 146 4.53 11.45 21.45
CA ASP A 146 3.97 12.70 22.02
C ASP A 146 2.85 13.26 21.12
N LYS A 147 3.05 13.28 19.79
CA LYS A 147 2.03 13.73 18.83
C LYS A 147 0.76 12.86 18.86
N LEU A 148 0.89 11.59 19.21
CA LEU A 148 -0.22 10.64 19.32
C LEU A 148 -0.75 10.50 20.75
N CYS A 149 -0.19 11.22 21.71
CA CYS A 149 -0.53 11.13 23.14
C CYS A 149 -0.35 9.71 23.70
N LEU A 150 0.72 9.01 23.30
CA LEU A 150 1.03 7.64 23.67
C LEU A 150 2.44 7.54 24.24
N SER A 151 2.72 6.47 25.01
CA SER A 151 4.10 6.19 25.39
C SER A 151 4.91 5.60 24.22
N PRO A 152 6.21 5.90 24.08
CA PRO A 152 7.08 5.35 23.05
C PRO A 152 7.07 3.82 23.01
N LYS A 153 7.08 3.20 24.19
CA LYS A 153 7.03 1.75 24.34
C LYS A 153 5.72 1.15 23.79
N TYR A 154 4.58 1.78 24.13
CA TYR A 154 3.27 1.32 23.64
C TYR A 154 3.15 1.51 22.13
N LEU A 155 3.57 2.67 21.60
CA LEU A 155 3.51 2.96 20.17
C LEU A 155 4.37 1.98 19.37
N SER A 156 5.58 1.67 19.81
CA SER A 156 6.45 0.68 19.16
C SER A 156 5.89 -0.74 19.22
N ALA A 157 5.31 -1.13 20.35
CA ALA A 157 4.65 -2.44 20.49
C ALA A 157 3.40 -2.53 19.58
N LEU A 158 2.60 -1.46 19.51
CA LEU A 158 1.44 -1.36 18.63
C LEU A 158 1.88 -1.49 17.17
N SER A 159 2.85 -0.70 16.72
CA SER A 159 3.40 -0.75 15.38
C SER A 159 3.85 -2.17 15.02
N LYS A 160 4.65 -2.79 15.89
CA LYS A 160 5.13 -4.17 15.68
C LYS A 160 3.99 -5.18 15.61
N SER A 161 2.92 -5.01 16.41
CA SER A 161 1.74 -5.90 16.37
C SER A 161 0.91 -5.76 15.11
N VAL A 162 0.95 -4.57 14.47
CA VAL A 162 0.14 -4.23 13.30
C VAL A 162 0.86 -4.56 12.00
N CYS A 163 2.15 -4.25 11.89
CA CYS A 163 2.90 -4.39 10.64
C CYS A 163 4.22 -5.18 10.77
N GLY A 164 4.53 -5.74 11.94
CA GLY A 164 5.78 -6.48 12.18
C GLY A 164 7.01 -5.61 12.44
N PHE A 165 6.93 -4.28 12.26
CA PHE A 165 8.03 -3.34 12.46
C PHE A 165 7.78 -2.41 13.63
N THR A 166 8.85 -2.06 14.34
CA THR A 166 8.86 -0.98 15.32
C THR A 166 8.79 0.39 14.64
N VAL A 167 8.44 1.43 15.40
CA VAL A 167 8.43 2.80 14.88
C VAL A 167 9.79 3.22 14.34
N GLN A 168 10.86 2.86 15.06
CA GLN A 168 12.23 3.18 14.66
C GLN A 168 12.60 2.54 13.31
N GLU A 169 12.20 1.30 13.09
CA GLU A 169 12.42 0.59 11.82
C GLU A 169 11.62 1.23 10.67
N LEU A 170 10.38 1.71 10.93
CA LEU A 170 9.58 2.41 9.93
C LEU A 170 10.21 3.74 9.52
N ILE A 171 10.65 4.55 10.50
CA ILE A 171 11.38 5.80 10.24
C ILE A 171 12.61 5.53 9.39
N PHE A 172 13.41 4.55 9.77
CA PHE A 172 14.63 4.19 9.05
C PHE A 172 14.36 3.72 7.62
N LYS A 173 13.33 2.89 7.41
CA LYS A 173 12.88 2.47 6.07
C LYS A 173 12.48 3.68 5.21
N SER A 174 11.80 4.68 5.77
CA SER A 174 11.41 5.90 5.05
C SER A 174 12.62 6.74 4.64
N ILE A 175 13.63 6.86 5.51
CA ILE A 175 14.90 7.54 5.21
C ILE A 175 15.64 6.83 4.08
N ILE A 176 15.82 5.50 4.16
CA ILE A 176 16.50 4.71 3.13
C ILE A 176 15.79 4.86 1.78
N ARG A 177 14.46 4.75 1.76
CA ARG A 177 13.67 4.91 0.53
C ARG A 177 13.90 6.26 -0.12
N LYS A 178 13.87 7.35 0.66
CA LYS A 178 14.15 8.70 0.17
C LYS A 178 15.57 8.83 -0.36
N SER A 179 16.55 8.26 0.34
CA SER A 179 17.95 8.28 -0.08
C SER A 179 18.14 7.56 -1.42
N ILE A 180 17.53 6.39 -1.60
CA ILE A 180 17.56 5.65 -2.87
C ILE A 180 16.92 6.47 -4.00
N SER A 181 15.77 7.09 -3.75
CA SER A 181 15.08 7.95 -4.72
C SER A 181 15.97 9.13 -5.15
N LEU A 182 16.62 9.80 -4.19
CA LEU A 182 17.53 10.91 -4.48
C LEU A 182 18.75 10.46 -5.29
N LEU A 183 19.36 9.32 -4.95
CA LEU A 183 20.50 8.78 -5.68
C LEU A 183 20.14 8.40 -7.12
N LYS A 184 18.98 7.82 -7.36
CA LYS A 184 18.48 7.52 -8.71
C LYS A 184 18.30 8.79 -9.53
N ASN A 185 17.72 9.83 -8.94
CA ASN A 185 17.51 11.11 -9.62
C ASN A 185 18.84 11.83 -9.93
N LEU A 186 19.83 11.72 -9.04
CA LEU A 186 21.17 12.27 -9.30
C LEU A 186 21.92 11.53 -10.42
N SER A 187 21.73 10.21 -10.51
CA SER A 187 22.32 9.39 -11.59
C SER A 187 21.78 9.77 -12.98
N LEU A 188 20.56 10.27 -13.08
CA LEU A 188 19.95 10.72 -14.35
C LEU A 188 20.44 12.11 -14.79
N ILE A 189 21.09 12.88 -13.91
CA ILE A 189 21.62 14.21 -14.22
C ILE A 189 23.05 14.13 -14.81
N HIS A 190 23.72 12.98 -14.66
CA HIS A 190 25.10 12.78 -15.10
C HIS A 190 25.24 11.95 -16.40
N ILE A 191 24.15 11.73 -17.12
CA ILE A 191 24.14 11.24 -18.50
C ILE A 191 23.60 12.37 -19.38
#